data_cf4901cec0ec75d0d5eb1ba2a293c962
#
_entry.id   cf4901cec0ec75d0d5eb1ba2a293c962
#
_cell.length_a   1.000
_cell.length_b   1.000
_cell.length_c   1.000
_cell.angle_alpha   90.00
_cell.angle_beta   90.00
_cell.angle_gamma   90.00
#
_symmetry.space_group_name_H-M   'P 1'
#
loop_
_entity.id
_entity.type
_entity.pdbx_description
1 polymer ?
#
loop_
_entity_poly.entity_id
_entity_poly.type
_entity_poly.pdbx_seq_one_letter_code
_entity_poly.pdbx_strand_id
1 'polypeptide(L)'
;MKHRLNALLTEKGFTCHDEVECVDEDGSNRRIDILAIDPGDANKAYIIDPTVRYETNDDLDTIVQIEKARIYEPCIEDVKRRYPQYAQRDFEVIGLWFGSRGSIGKGVKNFFKKFKLEKKHIPDIAETVLADSINILHNHIYSNHTP
;
A
#
# COMPACT_ATOMS: atom_id res chain seq x y z
N MET A 1 6.26 6.75 -3.30
CA MET A 1 6.03 5.28 -3.22
C MET A 1 4.66 4.88 -3.70
N LYS A 2 3.58 5.28 -3.04
CA LYS A 2 2.22 4.88 -3.45
C LYS A 2 1.86 5.40 -4.85
N HIS A 3 2.29 6.59 -5.23
CA HIS A 3 2.03 7.14 -6.56
C HIS A 3 2.69 6.33 -7.67
N ARG A 4 3.89 5.80 -7.41
CA ARG A 4 4.59 4.94 -8.38
C ARG A 4 3.86 3.61 -8.54
N LEU A 5 3.43 3.01 -7.44
CA LEU A 5 2.65 1.76 -7.50
C LEU A 5 1.33 1.96 -8.24
N ASN A 6 0.62 3.06 -7.95
CA ASN A 6 -0.61 3.41 -8.63
C ASN A 6 -0.36 3.55 -10.14
N ALA A 7 0.68 4.27 -10.55
CA ALA A 7 1.02 4.46 -11.96
C ALA A 7 1.32 3.13 -12.66
N LEU A 8 2.07 2.24 -12.01
CA LEU A 8 2.40 0.93 -12.58
C LEU A 8 1.16 0.05 -12.76
N LEU A 9 0.27 0.04 -11.77
CA LEU A 9 -0.99 -0.70 -11.86
C LEU A 9 -1.90 -0.12 -12.94
N THR A 10 -1.99 1.19 -13.02
CA THR A 10 -2.78 1.88 -14.04
C THR A 10 -2.28 1.56 -15.45
N GLU A 11 -0.97 1.50 -15.67
CA GLU A 11 -0.39 1.08 -16.93
C GLU A 11 -0.79 -0.35 -17.31
N LYS A 12 -0.98 -1.23 -16.33
CA LYS A 12 -1.44 -2.60 -16.57
C LYS A 12 -2.95 -2.71 -16.80
N GLY A 13 -3.65 -1.59 -16.79
CA GLY A 13 -5.08 -1.53 -17.04
C GLY A 13 -5.95 -1.58 -15.80
N PHE A 14 -5.37 -1.61 -14.61
CA PHE A 14 -6.16 -1.55 -13.37
C PHE A 14 -6.85 -0.20 -13.24
N THR A 15 -8.07 -0.21 -12.74
CA THR A 15 -8.71 1.01 -12.28
C THR A 15 -8.30 1.24 -10.83
N CYS A 16 -7.59 2.32 -10.58
CA CYS A 16 -7.08 2.63 -9.24
C CYS A 16 -7.77 3.86 -8.68
N HIS A 17 -8.31 3.72 -7.47
CA HIS A 17 -8.86 4.82 -6.69
C HIS A 17 -7.88 5.16 -5.58
N ASP A 18 -7.49 6.43 -5.51
CA ASP A 18 -6.53 6.96 -4.54
C ASP A 18 -7.23 7.46 -3.29
N GLU A 19 -6.59 7.27 -2.14
CA GLU A 19 -7.00 7.90 -0.89
C GLU A 19 -8.49 7.75 -0.62
N VAL A 20 -8.97 6.52 -0.67
CA VAL A 20 -10.39 6.18 -0.47
C VAL A 20 -10.73 6.27 1.01
N GLU A 21 -11.61 7.18 1.37
CA GLU A 21 -12.11 7.28 2.74
C GLU A 21 -13.10 6.18 3.02
N CYS A 22 -13.02 5.60 4.22
CA CYS A 22 -13.91 4.56 4.68
C CYS A 22 -14.01 4.57 6.21
N VAL A 23 -14.97 3.83 6.72
CA VAL A 23 -15.23 3.72 8.16
C VAL A 23 -15.22 2.25 8.52
N ASP A 24 -14.53 1.88 9.60
CA ASP A 24 -14.54 0.50 10.08
C ASP A 24 -15.79 0.20 10.92
N GLU A 25 -15.89 -1.04 11.40
CA GLU A 25 -17.02 -1.51 12.17
C GLU A 25 -17.22 -0.75 13.49
N ASP A 26 -16.16 -0.18 14.04
CA ASP A 26 -16.18 0.61 15.27
C ASP A 26 -16.49 2.09 15.03
N GLY A 27 -16.68 2.49 13.80
CA GLY A 27 -16.93 3.88 13.43
C GLY A 27 -15.66 4.72 13.27
N SER A 28 -14.47 4.10 13.31
CA SER A 28 -13.21 4.80 13.10
C SER A 28 -12.99 5.12 11.63
N ASN A 29 -12.56 6.34 11.34
CA ASN A 29 -12.24 6.75 10.00
C ASN A 29 -10.89 6.15 9.56
N ARG A 30 -10.88 5.62 8.34
CA ARG A 30 -9.67 5.07 7.71
C ARG A 30 -9.53 5.64 6.31
N ARG A 31 -8.32 5.56 5.77
CA ARG A 31 -8.05 5.96 4.39
C ARG A 31 -7.22 4.87 3.72
N ILE A 32 -7.77 4.34 2.63
CA ILE A 32 -7.10 3.35 1.80
C ILE A 32 -6.21 4.09 0.82
N ASP A 33 -4.92 3.73 0.76
CA ASP A 33 -3.99 4.37 -0.18
C ASP A 33 -4.33 4.05 -1.63
N ILE A 34 -4.56 2.78 -1.94
CA ILE A 34 -4.90 2.34 -3.30
C ILE A 34 -6.00 1.28 -3.23
N LEU A 35 -7.12 1.56 -3.89
CA LEU A 35 -8.14 0.55 -4.19
C LEU A 35 -7.99 0.20 -5.66
N ALA A 36 -7.50 -1.01 -5.96
CA ALA A 36 -7.20 -1.45 -7.30
C ALA A 36 -8.22 -2.48 -7.77
N ILE A 37 -8.81 -2.23 -8.94
CA ILE A 37 -9.81 -3.08 -9.56
C ILE A 37 -9.20 -3.78 -10.76
N ASP A 38 -9.20 -5.10 -10.75
CA ASP A 38 -8.54 -5.93 -11.74
C ASP A 38 -9.30 -5.92 -13.07
N PRO A 39 -8.65 -5.54 -14.18
CA PRO A 39 -9.30 -5.55 -15.49
C PRO A 39 -9.52 -6.97 -16.03
N GLY A 40 -8.70 -7.92 -15.59
CA GLY A 40 -8.74 -9.32 -16.07
C GLY A 40 -9.53 -10.26 -15.18
N ASP A 41 -9.98 -9.80 -14.00
CA ASP A 41 -10.71 -10.63 -13.05
C ASP A 41 -11.85 -9.82 -12.40
N ALA A 42 -13.06 -10.03 -12.92
CA ALA A 42 -14.25 -9.32 -12.45
C ALA A 42 -14.63 -9.67 -11.00
N ASN A 43 -14.01 -10.70 -10.41
CA ASN A 43 -14.31 -11.16 -9.06
C ASN A 43 -13.38 -10.57 -7.99
N LYS A 44 -12.36 -9.83 -8.38
CA LYS A 44 -11.32 -9.36 -7.46
C LYS A 44 -11.26 -7.83 -7.34
N ALA A 45 -11.01 -7.38 -6.12
CA ALA A 45 -10.65 -6.00 -5.79
C ALA A 45 -9.55 -6.04 -4.73
N TYR A 46 -8.61 -5.11 -4.79
CA TYR A 46 -7.45 -5.12 -3.90
C TYR A 46 -7.35 -3.80 -3.13
N ILE A 47 -7.21 -3.93 -1.81
CA ILE A 47 -6.87 -2.81 -0.93
C ILE A 47 -5.37 -2.90 -0.68
N ILE A 48 -4.60 -1.96 -1.24
CA ILE A 48 -3.13 -2.00 -1.19
C ILE A 48 -2.65 -0.87 -0.30
N ASP A 49 -1.89 -1.23 0.72
CA ASP A 49 -1.30 -0.28 1.66
C ASP A 49 0.22 -0.46 1.71
N PRO A 50 0.97 0.37 0.98
CA PRO A 50 2.42 0.40 1.09
C PRO A 50 2.83 1.22 2.31
N THR A 51 3.81 0.74 3.06
CA THR A 51 4.32 1.40 4.25
C THR A 51 5.85 1.36 4.30
N VAL A 52 6.44 2.31 5.00
CA VAL A 52 7.89 2.33 5.26
C VAL A 52 8.13 1.82 6.66
N ARG A 53 9.07 0.90 6.81
CA ARG A 53 9.42 0.28 8.09
C ARG A 53 10.93 0.32 8.31
N TYR A 54 11.32 0.37 9.57
CA TYR A 54 12.69 0.16 9.97
C TYR A 54 13.03 -1.32 9.77
N GLU A 55 14.17 -1.61 9.13
CA GLU A 55 14.62 -2.98 8.96
C GLU A 55 14.96 -3.58 10.33
N THR A 56 14.39 -4.75 10.62
CA THR A 56 14.61 -5.51 11.84
C THR A 56 14.88 -6.96 11.47
N ASN A 57 15.21 -7.79 12.46
CA ASN A 57 15.35 -9.22 12.27
C ASN A 57 14.02 -9.96 12.28
N ASP A 58 12.90 -9.25 12.50
CA ASP A 58 11.56 -9.83 12.50
C ASP A 58 11.07 -10.11 11.08
N ASP A 59 10.09 -11.01 10.96
CA ASP A 59 9.40 -11.28 9.71
C ASP A 59 8.41 -10.14 9.42
N LEU A 60 8.91 -9.08 8.80
CA LEU A 60 8.11 -7.90 8.49
C LEU A 60 7.03 -8.18 7.44
N ASP A 61 7.25 -9.14 6.54
CA ASP A 61 6.22 -9.50 5.55
C ASP A 61 4.95 -10.00 6.26
N THR A 62 5.09 -10.90 7.21
CA THR A 62 3.96 -11.42 7.98
C THR A 62 3.37 -10.37 8.91
N ILE A 63 4.22 -9.64 9.64
CA ILE A 63 3.78 -8.61 10.60
C ILE A 63 2.97 -7.52 9.91
N VAL A 64 3.48 -6.98 8.82
CA VAL A 64 2.81 -5.90 8.08
C VAL A 64 1.51 -6.39 7.45
N GLN A 65 1.50 -7.59 6.88
CA GLN A 65 0.29 -8.15 6.28
C GLN A 65 -0.82 -8.33 7.32
N ILE A 66 -0.51 -8.87 8.49
CA ILE A 66 -1.48 -9.04 9.58
C ILE A 66 -1.99 -7.68 10.07
N GLU A 67 -1.09 -6.72 10.27
CA GLU A 67 -1.44 -5.37 10.71
C GLU A 67 -2.41 -4.69 9.74
N LYS A 68 -2.12 -4.73 8.45
CA LYS A 68 -2.94 -4.06 7.44
C LYS A 68 -4.28 -4.77 7.24
N ALA A 69 -4.31 -6.10 7.31
CA ALA A 69 -5.55 -6.85 7.28
C ALA A 69 -6.47 -6.48 8.45
N ARG A 70 -5.93 -6.36 9.65
CA ARG A 70 -6.71 -5.95 10.83
C ARG A 70 -7.32 -4.56 10.69
N ILE A 71 -6.59 -3.64 10.04
CA ILE A 71 -7.07 -2.26 9.86
C ILE A 71 -8.16 -2.19 8.78
N TYR A 72 -7.95 -2.85 7.65
CA TYR A 72 -8.75 -2.64 6.45
C TYR A 72 -9.83 -3.68 6.17
N GLU A 73 -9.70 -4.92 6.66
CA GLU A 73 -10.80 -5.89 6.52
C GLU A 73 -12.12 -5.40 7.14
N PRO A 74 -12.11 -4.73 8.31
CA PRO A 74 -13.34 -4.17 8.87
C PRO A 74 -13.92 -3.00 8.06
N CYS A 75 -13.19 -2.47 7.09
CA CYS A 75 -13.65 -1.39 6.23
C CYS A 75 -14.33 -1.88 4.95
N ILE A 76 -14.20 -3.15 4.60
CA ILE A 76 -14.64 -3.70 3.30
C ILE A 76 -16.14 -3.45 3.08
N GLU A 77 -16.98 -3.67 4.08
CA GLU A 77 -18.41 -3.46 3.94
C GLU A 77 -18.77 -2.00 3.65
N ASP A 78 -18.06 -1.06 4.27
CA ASP A 78 -18.25 0.36 4.01
C ASP A 78 -17.79 0.74 2.60
N VAL A 79 -16.66 0.19 2.15
CA VAL A 79 -16.16 0.39 0.78
C VAL A 79 -17.18 -0.11 -0.24
N LYS A 80 -17.78 -1.28 0.00
CA LYS A 80 -18.83 -1.83 -0.87
C LYS A 80 -20.06 -0.92 -0.94
N ARG A 81 -20.43 -0.28 0.16
CA ARG A 81 -21.53 0.69 0.18
C ARG A 81 -21.20 1.95 -0.62
N ARG A 82 -19.98 2.44 -0.51
CA ARG A 82 -19.52 3.64 -1.23
C ARG A 82 -19.28 3.39 -2.70
N TYR A 83 -18.93 2.16 -3.06
CA TYR A 83 -18.66 1.71 -4.44
C TYR A 83 -19.51 0.49 -4.76
N PRO A 84 -20.83 0.68 -4.91
CA PRO A 84 -21.73 -0.46 -5.12
C PRO A 84 -21.43 -1.25 -6.39
N GLN A 85 -20.76 -0.64 -7.38
CA GLN A 85 -20.33 -1.30 -8.60
C GLN A 85 -19.28 -2.41 -8.32
N TYR A 86 -18.63 -2.39 -7.18
CA TYR A 86 -17.62 -3.41 -6.78
C TYR A 86 -18.12 -4.33 -5.69
N ALA A 87 -19.38 -4.19 -5.23
CA ALA A 87 -19.89 -4.89 -4.05
C ALA A 87 -19.89 -6.41 -4.18
N GLN A 88 -19.91 -6.96 -5.39
CA GLN A 88 -19.90 -8.40 -5.62
C GLN A 88 -18.49 -8.98 -5.75
N ARG A 89 -17.46 -8.15 -5.69
CA ARG A 89 -16.08 -8.61 -5.81
C ARG A 89 -15.58 -9.12 -4.46
N ASP A 90 -14.60 -10.03 -4.53
CA ASP A 90 -13.86 -10.50 -3.37
C ASP A 90 -12.69 -9.53 -3.12
N PHE A 91 -12.72 -8.89 -1.95
CA PHE A 91 -11.71 -7.89 -1.57
C PHE A 91 -10.57 -8.57 -0.82
N GLU A 92 -9.34 -8.31 -1.27
CA GLU A 92 -8.13 -8.78 -0.64
C GLU A 92 -7.31 -7.59 -0.17
N VAL A 93 -6.87 -7.62 1.10
CA VAL A 93 -5.98 -6.60 1.66
C VAL A 93 -4.53 -7.03 1.44
N ILE A 94 -3.73 -6.14 0.87
CA ILE A 94 -2.30 -6.38 0.64
C ILE A 94 -1.50 -5.30 1.34
N GLY A 95 -0.76 -5.69 2.38
CA GLY A 95 0.20 -4.83 3.05
C GLY A 95 1.59 -5.04 2.47
N LEU A 96 2.22 -3.95 2.06
CA LEU A 96 3.59 -3.99 1.53
C LEU A 96 4.49 -3.14 2.39
N TRP A 97 5.73 -3.59 2.61
CA TRP A 97 6.69 -2.76 3.32
C TRP A 97 7.94 -2.53 2.48
N PHE A 98 8.47 -1.32 2.62
CA PHE A 98 9.76 -0.90 2.07
C PHE A 98 10.62 -0.45 3.23
N GLY A 99 11.87 -0.89 3.27
CA GLY A 99 12.76 -0.52 4.35
C GLY A 99 13.20 0.92 4.24
N SER A 100 13.32 1.61 5.37
CA SER A 100 13.79 3.00 5.43
C SER A 100 15.21 3.16 4.89
N ARG A 101 15.96 2.07 4.79
CA ARG A 101 17.32 2.01 4.23
C ARG A 101 17.36 1.49 2.81
N GLY A 102 16.21 1.34 2.15
CA GLY A 102 16.11 0.91 0.76
C GLY A 102 15.95 -0.58 0.53
N SER A 103 15.87 -1.39 1.59
CA SER A 103 15.60 -2.83 1.43
C SER A 103 14.14 -3.08 1.09
N ILE A 104 13.88 -4.26 0.53
CA ILE A 104 12.52 -4.71 0.22
C ILE A 104 12.34 -6.14 0.71
N GLY A 105 11.12 -6.46 1.16
CA GLY A 105 10.77 -7.82 1.55
C GLY A 105 10.34 -8.69 0.38
N LYS A 106 10.12 -9.97 0.67
CA LYS A 106 9.58 -10.93 -0.29
C LYS A 106 8.18 -10.53 -0.76
N GLY A 107 7.41 -9.85 0.12
CA GLY A 107 6.06 -9.39 -0.21
C GLY A 107 6.03 -8.46 -1.41
N VAL A 108 6.98 -7.53 -1.52
CA VAL A 108 7.08 -6.64 -2.68
C VAL A 108 7.40 -7.42 -3.95
N LYS A 109 8.35 -8.36 -3.88
CA LYS A 109 8.71 -9.20 -5.04
C LYS A 109 7.53 -10.04 -5.49
N ASN A 110 6.81 -10.64 -4.55
CA ASN A 110 5.62 -11.45 -4.84
C ASN A 110 4.50 -10.61 -5.44
N PHE A 111 4.32 -9.39 -4.94
CA PHE A 111 3.35 -8.43 -5.47
C PHE A 111 3.65 -8.09 -6.94
N PHE A 112 4.90 -7.78 -7.27
CA PHE A 112 5.30 -7.48 -8.64
C PHE A 112 5.06 -8.68 -9.56
N LYS A 113 5.36 -9.89 -9.08
CA LYS A 113 5.09 -11.11 -9.83
C LYS A 113 3.60 -11.36 -10.03
N LYS A 114 2.80 -11.22 -8.97
CA LYS A 114 1.34 -11.44 -9.01
C LYS A 114 0.66 -10.53 -10.02
N PHE A 115 1.01 -9.25 -10.03
CA PHE A 115 0.42 -8.25 -10.90
C PHE A 115 1.18 -8.05 -12.23
N LYS A 116 2.17 -8.88 -12.49
CA LYS A 116 3.00 -8.86 -13.71
C LYS A 116 3.66 -7.51 -13.95
N LEU A 117 4.08 -6.85 -12.89
CA LEU A 117 4.83 -5.62 -12.94
C LEU A 117 6.31 -5.92 -13.18
N GLU A 118 6.98 -5.05 -13.93
CA GLU A 118 8.40 -5.24 -14.23
C GLU A 118 9.26 -4.95 -13.00
N LYS A 119 10.08 -5.92 -12.62
CA LYS A 119 10.96 -5.80 -11.44
C LYS A 119 11.98 -4.67 -11.56
N LYS A 120 12.25 -4.19 -12.77
CA LYS A 120 13.17 -3.06 -13.01
C LYS A 120 12.75 -1.77 -12.28
N HIS A 121 11.46 -1.64 -11.94
CA HIS A 121 10.94 -0.48 -11.22
C HIS A 121 11.17 -0.54 -9.72
N ILE A 122 11.52 -1.70 -9.17
CA ILE A 122 11.72 -1.86 -7.72
C ILE A 122 12.86 -0.98 -7.20
N PRO A 123 14.04 -0.94 -7.82
CA PRO A 123 15.12 -0.06 -7.35
C PRO A 123 14.72 1.42 -7.30
N ASP A 124 13.97 1.90 -8.28
CA ASP A 124 13.52 3.30 -8.32
C ASP A 124 12.60 3.62 -7.13
N ILE A 125 11.69 2.71 -6.80
CA ILE A 125 10.78 2.87 -5.66
C ILE A 125 11.59 2.86 -4.36
N ALA A 126 12.53 1.93 -4.21
CA ALA A 126 13.38 1.82 -3.04
C ALA A 126 14.23 3.09 -2.85
N GLU A 127 14.78 3.66 -3.92
CA GLU A 127 15.51 4.92 -3.87
C GLU A 127 14.64 6.09 -3.45
N THR A 128 13.40 6.15 -3.96
CA THR A 128 12.43 7.17 -3.57
C THR A 128 12.11 7.09 -2.08
N VAL A 129 11.89 5.87 -1.56
CA VAL A 129 11.64 5.64 -0.14
C VAL A 129 12.83 6.08 0.70
N LEU A 130 14.06 5.73 0.28
CA LEU A 130 15.27 6.11 0.98
C LEU A 130 15.44 7.63 1.02
N ALA A 131 15.26 8.31 -0.12
CA ALA A 131 15.36 9.77 -0.21
C ALA A 131 14.32 10.45 0.67
N ASP A 132 13.06 9.98 0.68
CA ASP A 132 11.99 10.52 1.51
C ASP A 132 12.30 10.31 2.99
N SER A 133 12.84 9.16 3.38
CA SER A 133 13.23 8.86 4.75
C SER A 133 14.35 9.78 5.23
N ILE A 134 15.34 10.06 4.39
CA ILE A 134 16.43 11.00 4.69
C ILE A 134 15.87 12.41 4.86
N ASN A 135 14.98 12.85 3.99
CA ASN A 135 14.38 14.18 4.05
C ASN A 135 13.54 14.36 5.33
N ILE A 136 12.77 13.36 5.71
CA ILE A 136 12.00 13.38 6.96
C ILE A 136 12.93 13.51 8.16
N LEU A 137 13.99 12.73 8.22
CA LEU A 137 14.97 12.79 9.29
C LEU A 137 15.66 14.16 9.35
N HIS A 138 16.07 14.69 8.20
CA HIS A 138 16.70 16.00 8.09
C HIS A 138 15.76 17.10 8.61
N ASN A 139 14.52 17.12 8.17
CA ASN A 139 13.53 18.10 8.61
C ASN A 139 13.26 17.99 10.10
N HIS A 140 13.20 16.79 10.63
CA HIS A 140 13.00 16.57 12.07
C HIS A 140 14.16 17.15 12.89
N ILE A 141 15.41 16.90 12.48
CA ILE A 141 16.59 17.43 13.16
C ILE A 141 16.58 18.97 13.16
N TYR A 142 16.35 19.57 11.99
CA TYR A 142 16.36 21.04 11.87
C TYR A 142 15.17 21.70 12.58
N SER A 143 13.99 21.10 12.55
CA SER A 143 12.81 21.61 13.24
C SER A 143 13.02 21.65 14.76
N ASN A 144 13.74 20.68 15.33
CA ASN A 144 14.01 20.60 16.76
C ASN A 144 15.11 21.58 17.21
N HIS A 145 15.88 22.17 16.29
CA HIS A 145 16.95 23.13 16.59
C HIS A 145 16.55 24.57 16.34
N THR A 146 15.34 24.83 15.84
CA THR A 146 14.83 26.18 15.67
C THR A 146 14.26 26.69 16.98
N PRO A 147 14.76 27.83 17.51
CA PRO A 147 14.21 28.41 18.74
C PRO A 147 12.78 28.88 18.56
#